data_6c82d5d2dd6b45fec02a868b39eabb12
#
_entry.id   6c82d5d2dd6b45fec02a868b39eabb12
#
_cell.length_a   1.000
_cell.length_b   1.000
_cell.length_c   1.000
_cell.angle_alpha   90.00
_cell.angle_beta   90.00
_cell.angle_gamma   90.00
#
_symmetry.space_group_name_H-M   'P 1'
#
loop_
_entity.id
_entity.type
_entity.pdbx_description
1 polymer ?
#
loop_
_entity_poly.entity_id
_entity_poly.type
_entity_poly.pdbx_seq_one_letter_code
_entity_poly.pdbx_strand_id
1 'polypeptide(L)' 'FDGAEKRVVALRAKLLDVVSREEYEEAAKLRDEIGRLEVELQNR' A
#
# COMPACT_ATOMS: atom_id res chain seq x y z
N PHE A 1 -12.78 6.80 -10.87
CA PHE A 1 -11.72 6.35 -9.98
C PHE A 1 -12.28 5.45 -8.90
N ASP A 2 -11.72 4.29 -8.79
CA ASP A 2 -12.12 3.31 -7.80
C ASP A 2 -11.51 3.66 -6.44
N GLY A 3 -12.26 3.44 -5.37
CA GLY A 3 -11.74 3.68 -4.02
C GLY A 3 -10.51 2.86 -3.70
N ALA A 4 -10.43 1.61 -4.23
CA ALA A 4 -9.28 0.76 -4.00
C ALA A 4 -8.02 1.32 -4.68
N GLU A 5 -8.15 1.88 -5.88
CA GLU A 5 -7.02 2.50 -6.57
C GLU A 5 -6.48 3.70 -5.81
N LYS A 6 -7.37 4.55 -5.30
CA LYS A 6 -6.95 5.69 -4.49
C LYS A 6 -6.24 5.22 -3.23
N ARG A 7 -6.74 4.16 -2.64
CA ARG A 7 -6.16 3.60 -1.43
C ARG A 7 -4.75 3.08 -1.68
N VAL A 8 -4.55 2.39 -2.80
CA VAL A 8 -3.23 1.88 -3.17
C VAL A 8 -2.24 3.04 -3.33
N VAL A 9 -2.63 4.10 -4.01
CA VAL A 9 -1.77 5.27 -4.20
C VAL A 9 -1.40 5.89 -2.85
N ALA A 10 -2.39 6.05 -1.97
CA ALA A 10 -2.14 6.62 -0.65
C ALA A 10 -1.22 5.74 0.18
N LEU A 11 -1.42 4.42 0.12
CA LEU A 11 -0.59 3.48 0.88
C LEU A 11 0.84 3.45 0.34
N ARG A 12 1.02 3.55 -0.97
CA ARG A 12 2.37 3.60 -1.54
C ARG A 12 3.12 4.84 -1.10
N ALA A 13 2.44 5.98 -1.07
CA ALA A 13 3.05 7.20 -0.57
C ALA A 13 3.45 7.07 0.90
N LYS A 14 2.58 6.47 1.70
CA LYS A 14 2.86 6.23 3.10
C LYS A 14 4.02 5.26 3.28
N LEU A 15 4.09 4.24 2.42
CA LEU A 15 5.18 3.27 2.45
C LEU A 15 6.53 3.94 2.25
N LEU A 16 6.62 4.85 1.27
CA LEU A 16 7.85 5.59 1.04
C LEU A 16 8.25 6.40 2.26
N ASP A 17 7.29 7.01 2.94
CA ASP A 17 7.55 7.79 4.13
C ASP A 17 8.11 6.93 5.26
N VAL A 18 7.45 5.77 5.54
CA VAL A 18 7.92 4.93 6.64
C VAL A 18 9.26 4.27 6.33
N VAL A 19 9.54 3.96 5.06
CA VAL A 19 10.83 3.42 4.66
C VAL A 19 11.92 4.48 4.87
N SER A 20 11.63 5.74 4.56
CA SER A 20 12.59 6.82 4.76
C SER A 20 12.92 7.03 6.24
N ARG A 21 12.00 6.63 7.12
CA ARG A 21 12.20 6.68 8.58
C ARG A 21 12.79 5.38 9.12
N GLU A 22 13.06 4.43 8.26
CA GLU A 22 13.59 3.11 8.63
C GLU A 22 12.65 2.31 9.51
N GLU A 23 11.34 2.55 9.41
CA GLU A 23 10.33 1.82 10.15
C GLU A 23 9.91 0.60 9.34
N TYR A 24 10.77 -0.39 9.29
CA TYR A 24 10.59 -1.54 8.39
C TYR A 24 9.44 -2.46 8.77
N GLU A 25 9.11 -2.57 10.04
CA GLU A 25 7.97 -3.38 10.47
C GLU A 25 6.66 -2.80 9.95
N GLU A 26 6.52 -1.50 10.04
CA GLU A 26 5.36 -0.79 9.54
C GLU A 26 5.32 -0.88 8.01
N ALA A 27 6.49 -0.75 7.38
CA ALA A 27 6.59 -0.86 5.93
C ALA A 27 6.11 -2.23 5.44
N ALA A 28 6.44 -3.29 6.16
CA ALA A 28 6.00 -4.63 5.80
C ALA A 28 4.47 -4.76 5.85
N LYS A 29 3.84 -4.18 6.85
CA LYS A 29 2.38 -4.18 6.97
C LYS A 29 1.72 -3.43 5.82
N LEU A 30 2.28 -2.28 5.48
CA LEU A 30 1.75 -1.48 4.36
C LEU A 30 1.90 -2.23 3.04
N ARG A 31 3.02 -2.89 2.85
CA ARG A 31 3.27 -3.67 1.65
C ARG A 31 2.27 -4.80 1.50
N ASP A 32 1.98 -5.50 2.59
CA ASP A 32 0.99 -6.58 2.58
C ASP A 32 -0.40 -6.04 2.21
N GLU A 33 -0.77 -4.91 2.76
CA GLU A 33 -2.06 -4.31 2.48
C GLU A 33 -2.17 -3.89 1.01
N ILE A 34 -1.11 -3.28 0.48
CA ILE A 34 -1.05 -2.91 -0.93
C ILE A 34 -1.22 -4.15 -1.81
N GLY A 35 -0.53 -5.22 -1.47
CA GLY A 35 -0.63 -6.48 -2.22
C GLY A 35 -2.04 -7.01 -2.27
N ARG A 36 -2.75 -6.99 -1.16
CA ARG A 36 -4.15 -7.45 -1.11
C ARG A 36 -5.05 -6.60 -1.99
N LEU A 37 -4.87 -5.29 -1.94
CA LEU A 37 -5.67 -4.40 -2.75
C LEU A 37 -5.39 -4.58 -4.23
N GLU A 38 -4.13 -4.81 -4.59
CA GLU A 38 -3.77 -5.05 -5.98
C GLU A 38 -4.38 -6.33 -6.51
N VAL A 39 -4.39 -7.39 -5.71
CA VAL A 39 -5.05 -8.63 -6.08
C VAL A 39 -6.53 -8.41 -6.29
N GLU A 40 -7.17 -7.66 -5.40
CA GLU A 40 -8.57 -7.33 -5.51
C GLU A 40 -8.87 -6.57 -6.79
N LEU A 41 -8.01 -5.63 -7.16
CA LEU A 41 -8.18 -4.88 -8.41
C LEU A 41 -8.02 -5.76 -9.63
N GLN A 42 -7.14 -6.75 -9.58
CA GLN A 42 -6.93 -7.67 -10.70
C GLN A 42 -8.09 -8.64 -10.90
N ASN A 43 -8.81 -8.93 -9.84
CA ASN A 43 -9.91 -9.91 -9.88
C ASN A 43 -11.26 -9.32 -10.29
N ARG A 44 -11.30 -8.12 -10.76
CA ARG A 44 -12.55 -7.48 -11.21
C ARG A 44 -12.93 -7.81 -12.64
#